data_f4c56fbb8fc09d4b2ed6dfe88c9ea743
#
_entry.id   f4c56fbb8fc09d4b2ed6dfe88c9ea743
#
_cell.length_a   1.000
_cell.length_b   1.000
_cell.length_c   1.000
_cell.angle_alpha   90.00
_cell.angle_beta   90.00
_cell.angle_gamma   90.00
#
_symmetry.space_group_name_H-M   'P 1'
#
loop_
_entity.id
_entity.type
_entity.pdbx_description
1 polymer ?
#
loop_
_entity_poly.entity_id
_entity_poly.type
_entity_poly.pdbx_seq_one_letter_code
_entity_poly.pdbx_strand_id
1 'polypeptide(L)'
;MAYEIIFAPEAIEDLQRLRAVDRSGITAAIETHLRHTPRKESKTRIKQLRGLRQPEYRLRVDDFRVFYDVAEPDVHILAVIAKHLTYEWLEQHGIPL
;
A
#
# COMPACT_ATOMS: atom_id res chain seq x y z
N MET A 1 10.67 11.51 -12.46
CA MET A 1 11.27 10.18 -12.61
C MET A 1 10.32 9.11 -12.06
N ALA A 2 10.35 7.93 -12.65
CA ALA A 2 9.51 6.83 -12.19
C ALA A 2 10.19 6.10 -11.03
N TYR A 3 9.39 5.70 -10.04
CA TYR A 3 9.85 4.85 -8.96
C TYR A 3 9.81 3.38 -9.38
N GLU A 4 10.68 2.58 -8.81
CA GLU A 4 10.58 1.12 -8.91
C GLU A 4 9.55 0.64 -7.90
N ILE A 5 8.59 -0.17 -8.34
CA ILE A 5 7.59 -0.77 -7.45
C ILE A 5 8.10 -2.16 -7.05
N ILE A 6 8.34 -2.34 -5.76
CA ILE A 6 8.86 -3.59 -5.22
C ILE A 6 7.84 -4.17 -4.25
N PHE A 7 7.44 -5.41 -4.47
CA PHE A 7 6.45 -6.08 -3.62
C PHE A 7 7.16 -6.97 -2.61
N ALA A 8 6.87 -6.75 -1.33
CA ALA A 8 7.29 -7.69 -0.29
C ALA A 8 6.63 -9.06 -0.53
N PRO A 9 7.26 -10.15 -0.12
CA PRO A 9 6.65 -11.49 -0.27
C PRO A 9 5.24 -11.57 0.30
N GLU A 10 5.00 -10.94 1.44
CA GLU A 10 3.68 -10.90 2.09
C GLU A 10 2.64 -10.20 1.22
N ALA A 11 3.03 -9.13 0.54
CA ALA A 11 2.12 -8.42 -0.36
C ALA A 11 1.77 -9.27 -1.57
N ILE A 12 2.73 -10.02 -2.10
CA ILE A 12 2.49 -10.96 -3.19
C ILE A 12 1.48 -12.03 -2.76
N GLU A 13 1.66 -12.59 -1.57
CA GLU A 13 0.72 -13.57 -1.02
C GLU A 13 -0.67 -12.98 -0.85
N ASP A 14 -0.76 -11.75 -0.34
CA ASP A 14 -2.04 -11.05 -0.19
C ASP A 14 -2.77 -10.96 -1.54
N LEU A 15 -2.06 -10.55 -2.58
CA LEU A 15 -2.64 -10.42 -3.92
C LEU A 15 -3.07 -11.77 -4.48
N GLN A 16 -2.31 -12.82 -4.25
CA GLN A 16 -2.63 -14.16 -4.74
C GLN A 16 -3.92 -14.72 -4.15
N ARG A 17 -4.30 -14.30 -2.95
CA ARG A 17 -5.54 -14.73 -2.30
C ARG A 17 -6.78 -14.02 -2.82
N LEU A 18 -6.61 -12.96 -3.59
CA LEU A 18 -7.72 -12.15 -4.09
C LEU A 18 -8.25 -12.69 -5.41
N ARG A 19 -9.51 -12.35 -5.70
CA ARG A 19 -10.09 -12.60 -7.01
C ARG A 19 -9.30 -11.82 -8.07
N ALA A 20 -9.28 -12.34 -9.29
CA ALA A 20 -8.54 -11.73 -10.39
C ALA A 20 -8.95 -10.28 -10.63
N VAL A 21 -10.25 -9.97 -10.54
CA VAL A 21 -10.76 -8.60 -10.77
C VAL A 21 -10.24 -7.64 -9.70
N ASP A 22 -10.19 -8.06 -8.44
CA ASP A 22 -9.67 -7.23 -7.35
C ASP A 22 -8.17 -7.02 -7.51
N ARG A 23 -7.45 -8.10 -7.80
CA ARG A 23 -6.00 -8.05 -8.01
C ARG A 23 -5.64 -7.11 -9.16
N SER A 24 -6.34 -7.19 -10.29
CA SER A 24 -6.12 -6.30 -11.43
C SER A 24 -6.37 -4.85 -11.07
N GLY A 25 -7.46 -4.57 -10.35
CA GLY A 25 -7.79 -3.21 -9.92
C GLY A 25 -6.73 -2.62 -8.99
N ILE A 26 -6.24 -3.43 -8.07
CA ILE A 26 -5.22 -3.00 -7.11
C ILE A 26 -3.89 -2.73 -7.81
N THR A 27 -3.45 -3.64 -8.67
CA THR A 27 -2.18 -3.45 -9.39
C THR A 27 -2.24 -2.25 -10.33
N ALA A 28 -3.38 -2.02 -10.99
CA ALA A 28 -3.57 -0.83 -11.82
C ALA A 28 -3.51 0.45 -10.99
N ALA A 29 -4.12 0.46 -9.81
CA ALA A 29 -4.10 1.62 -8.92
C ALA A 29 -2.68 1.92 -8.41
N ILE A 30 -1.92 0.89 -8.08
CA ILE A 30 -0.52 1.03 -7.67
C ILE A 30 0.28 1.70 -8.78
N GLU A 31 0.14 1.23 -10.02
CA GLU A 31 0.82 1.84 -11.16
C GLU A 31 0.42 3.29 -11.36
N THR A 32 -0.89 3.57 -11.32
CA THR A 32 -1.41 4.91 -11.58
C THR A 32 -0.97 5.91 -10.52
N HIS A 33 -1.00 5.53 -9.25
CA HIS A 33 -0.81 6.48 -8.15
C HIS A 33 0.59 6.46 -7.54
N LEU A 34 1.30 5.36 -7.60
CA LEU A 34 2.56 5.22 -6.88
C LEU A 34 3.81 5.27 -7.76
N ARG A 35 3.67 5.07 -9.06
CA ARG A 35 4.83 5.05 -9.96
C ARG A 35 5.54 6.39 -10.02
N HIS A 36 4.81 7.50 -9.96
CA HIS A 36 5.37 8.84 -10.14
C HIS A 36 5.23 9.75 -8.92
N THR A 37 4.14 9.63 -8.17
CA THR A 37 3.86 10.55 -7.06
C THR A 37 3.40 9.81 -5.80
N PRO A 38 4.25 8.90 -5.26
CA PRO A 38 3.82 8.06 -4.14
C PRO A 38 3.60 8.80 -2.81
N ARG A 39 4.14 10.01 -2.67
CA ARG A 39 3.97 10.83 -1.45
C ARG A 39 2.88 11.88 -1.57
N LYS A 40 2.19 11.95 -2.71
CA LYS A 40 1.18 12.98 -2.94
C LYS A 40 -0.14 12.61 -2.27
N GLU A 41 -0.39 13.20 -1.12
CA GLU A 41 -1.61 12.97 -0.38
C GLU A 41 -2.83 13.54 -1.11
N SER A 42 -3.96 12.89 -0.91
CA SER A 42 -5.25 13.34 -1.40
C SER A 42 -6.34 12.94 -0.41
N LYS A 43 -7.53 13.51 -0.56
CA LYS A 43 -8.63 13.19 0.34
C LYS A 43 -9.08 11.73 0.25
N THR A 44 -8.94 11.12 -0.93
CA THR A 44 -9.56 9.83 -1.20
C THR A 44 -8.58 8.71 -1.54
N ARG A 45 -7.30 9.01 -1.78
CA ARG A 45 -6.37 7.98 -2.28
C ARG A 45 -5.20 7.74 -1.35
N ILE A 46 -4.29 8.67 -1.23
CA ILE A 46 -3.04 8.47 -0.50
C ILE A 46 -3.07 9.27 0.79
N LYS A 47 -2.71 8.60 1.88
CA LYS A 47 -2.60 9.24 3.18
C LYS A 47 -1.33 8.80 3.88
N GLN A 48 -0.59 9.77 4.41
CA GLN A 48 0.54 9.48 5.28
C GLN A 48 0.03 9.06 6.65
N LEU A 49 0.54 7.96 7.17
CA LEU A 49 0.13 7.45 8.47
C LEU A 49 0.94 8.11 9.57
N ARG A 50 0.23 8.56 10.61
CA ARG A 50 0.86 9.25 11.73
C ARG A 50 1.22 8.28 12.85
N GLY A 51 2.31 8.60 13.57
CA GLY A 51 2.71 7.80 14.72
C GLY A 51 3.39 6.48 14.38
N LEU A 52 3.62 6.22 13.10
CA LEU A 52 4.23 4.98 12.66
C LEU A 52 5.51 5.26 11.87
N ARG A 53 6.54 4.46 12.14
CA ARG A 53 7.73 4.43 11.31
C ARG A 53 7.45 3.64 10.04
N GLN A 54 6.69 2.54 10.17
CA GLN A 54 6.35 1.66 9.07
C GLN A 54 4.96 1.04 9.32
N PRO A 55 4.06 1.02 8.32
CA PRO A 55 4.19 1.65 6.99
C PRO A 55 4.06 3.16 7.06
N GLU A 56 4.67 3.83 6.07
CA GLU A 56 4.60 5.29 5.98
C GLU A 56 3.29 5.78 5.38
N TYR A 57 2.77 5.03 4.40
CA TYR A 57 1.63 5.48 3.60
C TYR A 57 0.60 4.39 3.38
N ARG A 58 -0.61 4.84 3.07
CA ARG A 58 -1.72 4.00 2.70
C ARG A 58 -2.32 4.49 1.39
N LEU A 59 -2.55 3.56 0.44
CA LEU A 59 -3.32 3.82 -0.78
C LEU A 59 -4.68 3.13 -0.65
N ARG A 60 -5.75 3.91 -0.84
CA ARG A 60 -7.11 3.37 -0.83
C ARG A 60 -7.49 2.89 -2.23
N VAL A 61 -7.91 1.63 -2.34
CA VAL A 61 -8.41 1.05 -3.59
C VAL A 61 -9.69 0.29 -3.26
N ASP A 62 -10.84 0.92 -3.48
CA ASP A 62 -12.15 0.36 -3.16
C ASP A 62 -12.18 -0.16 -1.70
N ASP A 63 -12.46 -1.44 -1.49
CA ASP A 63 -12.52 -2.05 -0.16
C ASP A 63 -11.18 -2.59 0.31
N PHE A 64 -10.09 -2.19 -0.34
CA PHE A 64 -8.74 -2.61 0.02
C PHE A 64 -7.86 -1.41 0.36
N ARG A 65 -6.84 -1.69 1.16
CA ARG A 65 -5.82 -0.71 1.52
C ARG A 65 -4.46 -1.29 1.20
N VAL A 66 -3.64 -0.54 0.47
CA VAL A 66 -2.27 -0.91 0.14
C VAL A 66 -1.36 -0.12 1.07
N PHE A 67 -0.60 -0.82 1.90
CA PHE A 67 0.36 -0.19 2.81
C PHE A 67 1.75 -0.24 2.20
N TYR A 68 2.44 0.91 2.20
CA TYR A 68 3.73 1.00 1.53
C TYR A 68 4.65 2.02 2.17
N ASP A 69 5.94 1.84 1.90
CA ASP A 69 7.00 2.78 2.24
C ASP A 69 7.61 3.35 0.97
N VAL A 70 8.16 4.55 1.08
CA VAL A 70 8.91 5.17 -0.02
C VAL A 70 10.35 5.31 0.43
N ALA A 71 11.25 4.61 -0.26
CA ALA A 71 12.69 4.67 -0.03
C ALA A 71 13.35 4.93 -1.37
N GLU A 72 13.65 6.18 -1.67
CA GLU A 72 14.18 6.59 -2.98
C GLU A 72 15.26 5.65 -3.50
N PRO A 73 15.17 5.15 -4.73
CA PRO A 73 14.17 5.43 -5.77
C PRO A 73 13.01 4.41 -5.79
N ASP A 74 12.75 3.73 -4.71
CA ASP A 74 11.83 2.59 -4.65
C ASP A 74 10.56 2.91 -3.86
N VAL A 75 9.47 2.24 -4.25
CA VAL A 75 8.25 2.12 -3.45
C VAL A 75 8.13 0.66 -3.03
N HIS A 76 8.13 0.41 -1.74
CA HIS A 76 8.00 -0.94 -1.19
C HIS A 76 6.56 -1.20 -0.78
N ILE A 77 5.89 -2.11 -1.50
CA ILE A 77 4.53 -2.53 -1.16
C ILE A 77 4.63 -3.60 -0.08
N LEU A 78 4.13 -3.27 1.11
CA LEU A 78 4.27 -4.14 2.28
C LEU A 78 3.12 -5.10 2.45
N ALA A 79 1.90 -4.63 2.17
CA ALA A 79 0.71 -5.45 2.37
C ALA A 79 -0.47 -4.91 1.58
N VAL A 80 -1.41 -5.80 1.24
CA VAL A 80 -2.69 -5.47 0.62
C VAL A 80 -3.76 -6.07 1.52
N ILE A 81 -4.50 -5.22 2.23
CA ILE A 81 -5.37 -5.64 3.32
C ILE A 81 -6.81 -5.17 3.05
N ALA A 82 -7.78 -6.03 3.29
CA ALA A 82 -9.19 -5.64 3.23
C ALA A 82 -9.46 -4.52 4.24
N LYS A 83 -10.28 -3.56 3.85
CA LYS A 83 -10.59 -2.38 4.66
C LYS A 83 -10.92 -2.73 6.12
N HIS A 84 -11.77 -3.75 6.33
CA HIS A 84 -12.24 -4.11 7.68
C HIS A 84 -11.18 -4.79 8.56
N LEU A 85 -10.03 -5.16 7.98
CA LEU A 85 -8.93 -5.82 8.71
C LEU A 85 -7.74 -4.90 8.96
N THR A 86 -7.82 -3.64 8.55
CA THR A 86 -6.66 -2.75 8.59
C THR A 86 -6.19 -2.43 10.00
N TYR A 87 -7.11 -2.26 10.95
CA TYR A 87 -6.74 -1.98 12.33
C TYR A 87 -5.95 -3.13 12.95
N GLU A 88 -6.44 -4.36 12.77
CA GLU A 88 -5.74 -5.54 13.27
C GLU A 88 -4.36 -5.67 12.65
N TRP A 89 -4.29 -5.46 11.34
CA TRP A 89 -3.01 -5.58 10.64
C TRP A 89 -2.00 -4.56 11.16
N LEU A 90 -2.43 -3.29 11.34
CA LEU A 90 -1.56 -2.24 11.86
C LEU A 90 -1.11 -2.52 13.30
N GLU A 91 -1.98 -3.07 14.14
CA GLU A 91 -1.60 -3.47 15.50
C GLU A 91 -0.52 -4.53 15.50
N GLN A 92 -0.62 -5.50 14.60
CA GLN A 92 0.30 -6.64 14.55
C GLN A 92 1.60 -6.31 13.83
N HIS A 93 1.57 -5.46 12.82
CA HIS A 93 2.69 -5.25 11.91
C HIS A 93 3.20 -3.81 11.87
N GLY A 94 2.45 -2.86 12.38
CA GLY A 94 2.89 -1.46 12.42
C GLY A 94 4.06 -1.28 13.38
N ILE A 95 5.06 -0.51 12.95
CA ILE A 95 6.21 -0.18 13.80
C ILE A 95 6.04 1.27 14.25
N PRO A 96 5.87 1.53 15.54
CA PRO A 96 5.70 2.90 16.05
C PRO A 96 6.98 3.70 15.95
N LEU A 97 6.82 5.00 15.92
CA LEU A 97 7.94 5.94 15.96
C LEU A 97 8.70 5.88 17.28
#